data_93453a5e573681639e6516efb2ac7936
#
_entry.id   93453a5e573681639e6516efb2ac7936
#
_cell.length_a   1.000
_cell.length_b   1.000
_cell.length_c   1.000
_cell.angle_alpha   90.00
_cell.angle_beta   90.00
_cell.angle_gamma   90.00
#
_symmetry.space_group_name_H-M   'P 1'
#
loop_
_entity.id
_entity.type
_entity.pdbx_description
1 polymer ?
#
loop_
_entity_poly.entity_id
_entity_poly.type
_entity_poly.pdbx_seq_one_letter_code
_entity_poly.pdbx_strand_id
1 'polypeptide(L)'
;VHELTQTPQFPITGGCCDGGLFGNVKANPNADCLHIPIPSGDPVYSNVNCMNMIRSTYGPRLDGTMPPRRQQINALTHWIDGSQIYGNNNSTAQSLRDRSSGKGLLAFSVQNGKVLLPTSPSTCADCFVAGDNRVREQPLLTVMHTLWLREHNRVANALYAKFGSSRSDEFYYQEARRIVIAEIQHITYREYLPVILGPEXXXXXXXXXXXXXXXXXXXXXXXXXXXXXXXXXXXXXXXXXXXXXXXXXXXXXXXXXXXXXXFLGNSFLTGAFRLLNPKFIDNALRGQLLTPAQSVDECFAPDVTSQLFRTTTALGADLVAINMQRGRDHGLPPYVRARQIALENSGLKPYPPPPPPMTFDDLAPTHSLEVIKSLKAVYKSVEDIDL
;
A
#
# COMPACT_ATOMS: atom_id res chain seq x y z
N VAL A 1 2.93 0.01 -8.79
CA VAL A 1 1.74 -0.04 -7.91
C VAL A 1 0.85 1.16 -8.16
N HIS A 2 1.44 2.39 -8.21
CA HIS A 2 0.67 3.62 -8.41
C HIS A 2 -0.12 3.62 -9.72
N GLU A 3 0.49 3.12 -10.79
CA GLU A 3 -0.17 3.09 -12.11
C GLU A 3 -1.33 2.08 -12.16
N LEU A 4 -1.22 0.99 -11.42
CA LEU A 4 -2.31 0.01 -11.32
C LEU A 4 -3.50 0.57 -10.53
N THR A 5 -3.26 1.55 -9.65
CA THR A 5 -4.29 2.07 -8.77
C THR A 5 -4.95 3.35 -9.27
N GLN A 6 -4.31 4.09 -10.18
CA GLN A 6 -4.92 5.33 -10.67
C GLN A 6 -6.02 5.10 -11.72
N THR A 7 -5.95 4.00 -12.46
CA THR A 7 -7.01 3.68 -13.39
C THR A 7 -7.19 2.16 -13.49
N PRO A 8 -8.21 1.61 -12.88
CA PRO A 8 -8.59 0.26 -13.24
C PRO A 8 -9.32 0.29 -14.58
N GLN A 9 -8.70 0.93 -15.58
CA GLN A 9 -9.21 0.84 -16.94
C GLN A 9 -8.56 -0.35 -17.61
N PHE A 10 -9.20 -1.47 -17.48
CA PHE A 10 -8.94 -2.60 -18.36
C PHE A 10 -9.89 -2.47 -19.54
N PRO A 11 -9.43 -2.62 -20.76
CA PRO A 11 -8.05 -2.97 -21.15
C PRO A 11 -7.07 -1.79 -21.11
N ILE A 12 -5.82 -2.08 -20.74
CA ILE A 12 -4.74 -1.09 -20.77
C ILE A 12 -4.36 -0.88 -22.26
N THR A 13 -4.86 0.18 -22.83
CA THR A 13 -4.50 0.53 -24.21
C THR A 13 -3.05 1.00 -24.24
N GLY A 14 -2.26 0.45 -25.16
CA GLY A 14 -0.87 0.84 -25.33
C GLY A 14 0.15 0.06 -24.52
N GLY A 15 -0.26 -1.09 -23.94
CA GLY A 15 0.65 -1.90 -23.12
C GLY A 15 1.67 -2.73 -23.91
N CYS A 16 2.38 -3.56 -23.17
CA CYS A 16 3.42 -4.46 -23.69
C CYS A 16 2.85 -5.69 -24.40
N CYS A 17 1.69 -6.18 -23.91
CA CYS A 17 1.10 -7.43 -24.36
C CYS A 17 -0.08 -7.17 -25.29
N ASP A 18 -0.27 -8.05 -26.27
CA ASP A 18 -1.33 -7.89 -27.28
C ASP A 18 -2.74 -8.10 -26.72
N GLY A 19 -2.89 -8.89 -25.67
CA GLY A 19 -4.16 -9.16 -25.02
C GLY A 19 -4.46 -8.26 -23.80
N GLY A 20 -3.73 -7.15 -23.65
CA GLY A 20 -3.94 -6.24 -22.51
C GLY A 20 -3.05 -6.60 -21.33
N LEU A 21 -3.64 -7.13 -20.25
CA LEU A 21 -2.86 -7.52 -19.07
C LEU A 21 -1.97 -8.73 -19.37
N PHE A 22 -2.46 -9.65 -20.16
CA PHE A 22 -1.72 -10.86 -20.57
C PHE A 22 -1.77 -11.00 -22.10
N GLY A 23 -0.91 -11.83 -22.63
CA GLY A 23 -0.88 -12.13 -24.05
C GLY A 23 0.51 -12.51 -24.51
N ASN A 24 0.82 -12.15 -25.74
CA ASN A 24 2.18 -12.25 -26.29
C ASN A 24 2.78 -10.84 -26.33
N VAL A 25 4.08 -10.78 -26.31
CA VAL A 25 4.77 -9.48 -26.42
C VAL A 25 4.44 -8.87 -27.78
N LYS A 26 4.02 -7.61 -27.78
CA LYS A 26 3.72 -6.88 -29.03
C LYS A 26 4.97 -6.70 -29.85
N ALA A 27 4.81 -6.71 -31.18
CA ALA A 27 5.91 -6.41 -32.10
C ALA A 27 6.44 -4.98 -31.88
N ASN A 28 5.55 -4.03 -31.60
CA ASN A 28 5.92 -2.63 -31.34
C ASN A 28 5.29 -2.19 -30.03
N PRO A 29 5.91 -2.55 -28.90
CA PRO A 29 5.36 -2.17 -27.59
C PRO A 29 5.59 -0.70 -27.30
N ASN A 30 4.88 -0.19 -26.30
CA ASN A 30 5.10 1.16 -25.75
C ASN A 30 6.59 1.32 -25.37
N ALA A 31 7.14 2.52 -25.54
CA ALA A 31 8.54 2.81 -25.23
C ALA A 31 8.86 2.60 -23.73
N ASP A 32 7.84 2.72 -22.86
CA ASP A 32 8.00 2.49 -21.43
C ASP A 32 7.65 1.06 -21.02
N CYS A 33 7.56 0.15 -22.00
CA CYS A 33 7.25 -1.26 -21.70
C CYS A 33 8.37 -1.91 -20.88
N LEU A 34 8.00 -2.60 -19.84
CA LEU A 34 8.89 -3.42 -19.01
C LEU A 34 8.12 -4.67 -18.60
N HIS A 35 7.60 -5.40 -19.60
CA HIS A 35 6.76 -6.57 -19.35
C HIS A 35 7.47 -7.61 -18.49
N ILE A 36 6.68 -8.44 -17.85
CA ILE A 36 7.17 -9.58 -17.07
C ILE A 36 7.08 -10.79 -17.99
N PRO A 37 8.23 -11.39 -18.38
CA PRO A 37 8.20 -12.58 -19.23
C PRO A 37 7.69 -13.78 -18.44
N ILE A 38 6.80 -14.54 -19.05
CA ILE A 38 6.24 -15.76 -18.46
C ILE A 38 6.91 -16.95 -19.14
N PRO A 39 7.60 -17.80 -18.37
CA PRO A 39 8.31 -18.93 -18.98
C PRO A 39 7.35 -19.98 -19.52
N SER A 40 7.80 -20.70 -20.55
CA SER A 40 7.07 -21.84 -21.07
C SER A 40 6.87 -22.87 -19.96
N GLY A 41 5.66 -23.38 -19.84
CA GLY A 41 5.35 -24.39 -18.82
C GLY A 41 4.92 -23.81 -17.47
N ASP A 42 4.73 -22.48 -17.40
CA ASP A 42 4.21 -21.88 -16.16
C ASP A 42 2.85 -22.53 -15.82
N PRO A 43 2.67 -23.01 -14.57
CA PRO A 43 1.46 -23.75 -14.22
C PRO A 43 0.18 -22.92 -14.21
N VAL A 44 0.29 -21.61 -14.08
CA VAL A 44 -0.87 -20.70 -14.04
C VAL A 44 -1.08 -20.02 -15.38
N TYR A 45 0.01 -19.58 -16.03
CA TYR A 45 -0.04 -18.73 -17.20
C TYR A 45 0.43 -19.45 -18.48
N SER A 46 0.06 -20.74 -18.60
CA SER A 46 0.58 -21.67 -19.61
C SER A 46 0.39 -21.22 -21.08
N ASN A 47 -0.60 -20.37 -21.34
CA ASN A 47 -0.99 -19.99 -22.72
C ASN A 47 -0.60 -18.57 -23.09
N VAL A 48 0.22 -17.91 -22.28
CA VAL A 48 0.68 -16.54 -22.53
C VAL A 48 2.16 -16.45 -22.16
N ASN A 49 2.88 -15.51 -22.79
CA ASN A 49 4.30 -15.33 -22.48
C ASN A 49 4.62 -13.92 -21.95
N CYS A 50 3.58 -13.14 -21.69
CA CYS A 50 3.73 -11.73 -21.35
C CYS A 50 2.68 -11.35 -20.30
N MET A 51 3.15 -10.81 -19.15
CA MET A 51 2.30 -10.07 -18.22
C MET A 51 2.66 -8.61 -18.35
N ASN A 52 1.65 -7.77 -18.59
CA ASN A 52 1.86 -6.36 -18.91
C ASN A 52 2.39 -5.59 -17.70
N MET A 53 3.43 -4.81 -17.93
CA MET A 53 3.90 -3.83 -16.97
C MET A 53 4.50 -2.66 -17.71
N ILE A 54 4.05 -1.46 -17.34
CA ILE A 54 4.56 -0.20 -17.89
C ILE A 54 5.40 0.45 -16.78
N ARG A 55 6.51 1.05 -17.16
CA ARG A 55 7.39 1.74 -16.25
C ARG A 55 6.66 2.91 -15.57
N SER A 56 7.04 3.19 -14.34
CA SER A 56 6.46 4.31 -13.58
C SER A 56 6.71 5.64 -14.29
N THR A 57 5.76 6.53 -14.21
CA THR A 57 5.85 7.87 -14.79
C THR A 57 7.08 8.61 -14.24
N TYR A 58 7.77 9.33 -15.09
CA TYR A 58 8.94 10.11 -14.73
C TYR A 58 8.72 11.58 -15.10
N GLY A 59 9.53 12.45 -14.53
CA GLY A 59 9.32 13.87 -14.76
C GLY A 59 10.54 14.72 -14.50
N PRO A 60 10.39 16.01 -14.77
CA PRO A 60 11.50 16.97 -14.61
C PRO A 60 11.83 17.25 -13.15
N ARG A 61 12.98 17.84 -12.95
CA ARG A 61 13.36 18.45 -11.69
C ARG A 61 12.48 19.67 -11.43
N LEU A 62 12.60 20.24 -10.23
CA LEU A 62 11.84 21.43 -9.85
C LEU A 62 12.12 22.64 -10.75
N ASP A 63 13.30 22.68 -11.36
CA ASP A 63 13.70 23.75 -12.30
C ASP A 63 13.19 23.49 -13.74
N GLY A 64 12.44 22.41 -13.94
CA GLY A 64 11.88 22.08 -15.25
C GLY A 64 12.81 21.27 -16.13
N THR A 65 14.07 21.04 -15.75
CA THR A 65 15.01 20.26 -16.57
C THR A 65 14.79 18.76 -16.38
N MET A 66 14.98 17.99 -17.43
CA MET A 66 14.92 16.52 -17.31
C MET A 66 16.24 16.00 -16.74
N PRO A 67 16.18 15.16 -15.71
CA PRO A 67 17.42 14.59 -15.19
C PRO A 67 18.03 13.62 -16.19
N PRO A 68 19.38 13.45 -16.18
CA PRO A 68 20.03 12.53 -17.11
C PRO A 68 19.68 11.06 -16.86
N ARG A 69 19.21 10.74 -15.68
CA ARG A 69 18.70 9.41 -15.34
C ARG A 69 17.23 9.53 -15.00
N ARG A 70 16.42 8.54 -15.40
CA ARG A 70 14.98 8.49 -15.15
C ARG A 70 14.71 8.65 -13.65
N GLN A 71 13.84 9.58 -13.30
CA GLN A 71 13.41 9.83 -11.92
C GLN A 71 11.90 9.74 -11.87
N GLN A 72 11.37 8.81 -11.09
CA GLN A 72 9.94 8.59 -10.99
C GLN A 72 9.28 9.75 -10.23
N ILE A 73 8.06 10.10 -10.65
CA ILE A 73 7.25 11.09 -9.96
C ILE A 73 6.62 10.44 -8.73
N ASN A 74 6.75 11.10 -7.59
CA ASN A 74 5.99 10.72 -6.39
C ASN A 74 4.65 11.45 -6.44
N ALA A 75 3.60 10.74 -6.85
CA ALA A 75 2.26 11.32 -7.00
C ALA A 75 1.48 11.36 -5.68
N LEU A 76 2.00 10.74 -4.63
CA LEU A 76 1.39 10.75 -3.29
C LEU A 76 2.35 11.43 -2.31
N THR A 77 1.83 11.93 -1.20
CA THR A 77 2.71 12.51 -0.19
C THR A 77 3.53 11.39 0.46
N HIS A 78 4.74 11.72 0.88
CA HIS A 78 5.59 10.79 1.64
C HIS A 78 5.46 11.00 3.16
N TRP A 79 4.66 11.97 3.55
CA TRP A 79 4.44 12.30 4.96
C TRP A 79 3.32 11.43 5.54
N ILE A 80 3.35 11.22 6.86
CA ILE A 80 2.23 10.62 7.59
C ILE A 80 1.26 11.78 7.90
N ASP A 81 0.56 12.20 6.88
CA ASP A 81 -0.30 13.41 6.90
C ASP A 81 -1.77 13.09 6.66
N GLY A 82 -2.13 11.81 6.67
CA GLY A 82 -3.52 11.40 6.47
C GLY A 82 -4.01 11.59 5.05
N SER A 83 -3.12 11.66 4.05
CA SER A 83 -3.55 11.92 2.68
C SER A 83 -4.50 10.82 2.14
N GLN A 84 -4.42 9.61 2.66
CA GLN A 84 -5.36 8.55 2.27
C GLN A 84 -6.80 8.89 2.70
N ILE A 85 -6.96 9.77 3.71
CA ILE A 85 -8.26 10.24 4.17
C ILE A 85 -8.63 11.55 3.48
N TYR A 86 -7.69 12.49 3.42
CA TYR A 86 -7.94 13.89 3.08
C TYR A 86 -7.57 14.26 1.65
N GLY A 87 -6.89 13.36 0.92
CA GLY A 87 -6.37 13.66 -0.40
C GLY A 87 -4.99 14.29 -0.36
N ASN A 88 -4.27 14.20 -1.48
CA ASN A 88 -2.92 14.72 -1.62
C ASN A 88 -2.86 16.06 -2.37
N ASN A 89 -4.03 16.64 -2.66
CA ASN A 89 -4.13 17.94 -3.30
C ASN A 89 -5.41 18.64 -2.84
N ASN A 90 -5.45 19.95 -3.06
CA ASN A 90 -6.55 20.78 -2.56
C ASN A 90 -7.90 20.42 -3.19
N SER A 91 -7.91 20.11 -4.48
CA SER A 91 -9.16 19.76 -5.18
C SER A 91 -9.82 18.54 -4.54
N THR A 92 -9.04 17.46 -4.34
CA THR A 92 -9.53 16.24 -3.68
C THR A 92 -9.99 16.55 -2.26
N ALA A 93 -9.18 17.30 -1.50
CA ALA A 93 -9.53 17.66 -0.12
C ALA A 93 -10.87 18.38 -0.05
N GLN A 94 -11.10 19.32 -0.97
CA GLN A 94 -12.34 20.09 -0.98
C GLN A 94 -13.55 19.23 -1.38
N SER A 95 -13.36 18.31 -2.34
CA SER A 95 -14.47 17.45 -2.80
C SER A 95 -14.94 16.45 -1.75
N LEU A 96 -14.10 16.16 -0.75
CA LEU A 96 -14.43 15.19 0.30
C LEU A 96 -15.11 15.85 1.52
N ARG A 97 -15.38 17.16 1.49
CA ARG A 97 -15.93 17.86 2.67
C ARG A 97 -17.44 18.01 2.59
N ASP A 98 -18.08 17.91 3.76
CA ASP A 98 -19.47 18.37 3.93
C ASP A 98 -19.46 19.80 4.46
N ARG A 99 -19.71 20.76 3.58
CA ARG A 99 -19.73 22.18 3.95
C ARG A 99 -21.09 22.66 4.43
N SER A 100 -22.12 21.80 4.28
CA SER A 100 -23.48 22.21 4.60
C SER A 100 -23.73 22.29 6.12
N SER A 101 -23.00 21.47 6.88
CA SER A 101 -23.21 21.39 8.34
C SER A 101 -22.55 22.54 9.13
N GLY A 102 -21.52 23.18 8.55
CA GLY A 102 -20.74 24.19 9.27
C GLY A 102 -19.89 23.63 10.42
N LYS A 103 -19.69 22.31 10.44
CA LYS A 103 -19.01 21.60 11.55
C LYS A 103 -17.67 21.00 11.17
N GLY A 104 -17.20 21.29 9.95
CA GLY A 104 -15.93 20.77 9.46
C GLY A 104 -15.93 19.29 9.15
N LEU A 105 -17.08 18.71 8.83
CA LEU A 105 -17.20 17.28 8.61
C LEU A 105 -16.65 16.87 7.23
N LEU A 106 -16.19 15.63 7.16
CA LEU A 106 -16.04 14.94 5.87
C LEU A 106 -17.41 14.47 5.41
N ALA A 107 -17.62 14.53 4.10
CA ALA A 107 -18.85 14.04 3.47
C ALA A 107 -18.99 12.53 3.71
N PHE A 108 -20.24 12.08 3.86
CA PHE A 108 -20.53 10.67 4.12
C PHE A 108 -21.87 10.31 3.51
N SER A 109 -22.11 9.01 3.35
CA SER A 109 -23.44 8.49 3.01
C SER A 109 -24.00 7.74 4.23
N VAL A 110 -25.32 7.63 4.29
CA VAL A 110 -25.98 6.81 5.31
C VAL A 110 -26.75 5.71 4.57
N GLN A 111 -26.35 4.48 4.79
CA GLN A 111 -26.97 3.33 4.12
C GLN A 111 -27.25 2.26 5.18
N ASN A 112 -28.50 1.79 5.21
CA ASN A 112 -28.97 0.80 6.17
C ASN A 112 -28.63 1.21 7.63
N GLY A 113 -28.79 2.52 7.92
CA GLY A 113 -28.57 3.06 9.26
C GLY A 113 -27.10 3.20 9.66
N LYS A 114 -26.17 3.00 8.73
CA LYS A 114 -24.73 3.10 9.03
C LYS A 114 -24.09 4.23 8.22
N VAL A 115 -23.18 4.95 8.87
CA VAL A 115 -22.37 5.97 8.20
C VAL A 115 -21.28 5.25 7.40
N LEU A 116 -21.25 5.53 6.10
CA LEU A 116 -20.26 4.98 5.16
C LEU A 116 -19.58 6.14 4.42
N LEU A 117 -18.56 5.81 3.65
CA LEU A 117 -17.88 6.78 2.77
C LEU A 117 -18.87 7.40 1.78
N PRO A 118 -18.59 8.60 1.28
CA PRO A 118 -19.41 9.16 0.21
C PRO A 118 -19.23 8.35 -1.08
N THR A 119 -20.21 8.41 -1.95
CA THR A 119 -20.16 7.76 -3.27
C THR A 119 -19.99 8.81 -4.36
N SER A 120 -19.39 8.40 -5.47
CA SER A 120 -19.25 9.26 -6.64
C SER A 120 -19.92 8.60 -7.84
N PRO A 121 -21.14 9.01 -8.19
CA PRO A 121 -21.84 8.44 -9.33
C PRO A 121 -21.10 8.61 -10.67
N SER A 122 -20.22 9.62 -10.76
CA SER A 122 -19.41 9.81 -11.97
C SER A 122 -18.37 8.72 -12.17
N THR A 123 -18.01 8.00 -11.10
CA THR A 123 -17.04 6.90 -11.17
C THR A 123 -17.75 5.57 -11.41
N CYS A 124 -18.75 5.29 -10.61
CA CYS A 124 -19.71 4.19 -10.78
C CYS A 124 -20.81 4.38 -9.72
N ALA A 125 -21.99 3.76 -9.96
CA ALA A 125 -23.18 3.99 -9.12
C ALA A 125 -22.89 3.81 -7.61
N ASP A 126 -22.07 2.81 -7.27
CA ASP A 126 -21.81 2.45 -5.86
C ASP A 126 -20.35 2.63 -5.45
N CYS A 127 -19.61 3.46 -6.20
CA CYS A 127 -18.18 3.65 -5.90
C CYS A 127 -17.99 4.59 -4.71
N PHE A 128 -17.45 4.04 -3.63
CA PHE A 128 -16.99 4.84 -2.51
C PHE A 128 -15.75 5.64 -2.90
N VAL A 129 -15.64 6.85 -2.38
CA VAL A 129 -14.47 7.71 -2.59
C VAL A 129 -13.85 8.12 -1.27
N ALA A 130 -12.54 8.37 -1.31
CA ALA A 130 -11.75 8.82 -0.18
C ALA A 130 -10.56 9.62 -0.72
N GLY A 131 -9.63 9.97 0.14
CA GLY A 131 -8.43 10.69 -0.27
C GLY A 131 -7.50 9.88 -1.17
N ASP A 132 -7.65 8.57 -1.20
CA ASP A 132 -6.83 7.66 -2.01
C ASP A 132 -7.74 6.76 -2.83
N ASN A 133 -7.48 6.68 -4.13
CA ASN A 133 -8.29 5.92 -5.08
C ASN A 133 -8.29 4.41 -4.80
N ARG A 134 -7.30 3.92 -4.06
CA ARG A 134 -7.23 2.50 -3.68
C ARG A 134 -8.29 2.10 -2.66
N VAL A 135 -9.07 3.02 -2.17
CA VAL A 135 -10.18 2.76 -1.23
C VAL A 135 -11.09 1.63 -1.71
N ARG A 136 -11.20 1.42 -3.04
CA ARG A 136 -12.05 0.40 -3.65
C ARG A 136 -11.32 -0.89 -4.00
N GLU A 137 -10.02 -0.94 -3.78
CA GLU A 137 -9.21 -2.08 -4.24
C GLU A 137 -9.69 -3.39 -3.63
N GLN A 138 -10.04 -3.35 -2.34
CA GLN A 138 -10.64 -4.51 -1.67
C GLN A 138 -11.40 -4.04 -0.41
N PRO A 139 -12.38 -4.83 0.08
CA PRO A 139 -13.32 -4.36 1.10
C PRO A 139 -12.70 -3.93 2.44
N LEU A 140 -11.60 -4.56 2.86
CA LEU A 140 -10.98 -4.19 4.14
C LEU A 140 -10.30 -2.83 4.06
N LEU A 141 -9.79 -2.43 2.87
CA LEU A 141 -9.34 -1.06 2.68
C LEU A 141 -10.50 -0.08 2.84
N THR A 142 -11.65 -0.40 2.23
CA THR A 142 -12.85 0.43 2.39
C THR A 142 -13.27 0.54 3.85
N VAL A 143 -13.18 -0.57 4.60
CA VAL A 143 -13.49 -0.57 6.04
C VAL A 143 -12.56 0.40 6.78
N MET A 144 -11.26 0.33 6.53
CA MET A 144 -10.29 1.19 7.22
C MET A 144 -10.52 2.67 6.88
N HIS A 145 -10.78 2.99 5.61
CA HIS A 145 -11.11 4.36 5.21
C HIS A 145 -12.40 4.84 5.90
N THR A 146 -13.39 3.94 6.04
CA THR A 146 -14.65 4.27 6.74
C THR A 146 -14.41 4.57 8.21
N LEU A 147 -13.51 3.83 8.87
CA LEU A 147 -13.17 4.09 10.27
C LEU A 147 -12.57 5.49 10.44
N TRP A 148 -11.62 5.86 9.58
CA TRP A 148 -10.97 7.16 9.69
C TRP A 148 -11.93 8.31 9.35
N LEU A 149 -12.84 8.11 8.41
CA LEU A 149 -13.91 9.09 8.16
C LEU A 149 -14.77 9.28 9.41
N ARG A 150 -15.19 8.18 10.06
CA ARG A 150 -15.98 8.24 11.27
C ARG A 150 -15.23 8.94 12.41
N GLU A 151 -13.94 8.64 12.55
CA GLU A 151 -13.12 9.26 13.59
C GLU A 151 -12.99 10.76 13.36
N HIS A 152 -12.69 11.18 12.13
CA HIS A 152 -12.66 12.61 11.82
C HIS A 152 -13.98 13.29 12.19
N ASN A 153 -15.10 12.70 11.78
CA ASN A 153 -16.40 13.30 12.03
C ASN A 153 -16.77 13.29 13.51
N ARG A 154 -16.33 12.26 14.26
CA ARG A 154 -16.51 12.23 15.72
C ARG A 154 -15.74 13.37 16.39
N VAL A 155 -14.48 13.57 16.01
CA VAL A 155 -13.63 14.64 16.57
C VAL A 155 -14.21 16.01 16.23
N ALA A 156 -14.58 16.22 14.95
CA ALA A 156 -15.15 17.50 14.52
C ALA A 156 -16.44 17.84 15.26
N ASN A 157 -17.32 16.85 15.44
CA ASN A 157 -18.55 17.04 16.22
C ASN A 157 -18.26 17.34 17.70
N ALA A 158 -17.25 16.70 18.29
CA ALA A 158 -16.86 16.97 19.68
C ALA A 158 -16.32 18.40 19.84
N LEU A 159 -15.53 18.85 18.87
CA LEU A 159 -15.04 20.23 18.85
C LEU A 159 -16.21 21.21 18.70
N TYR A 160 -17.14 20.93 17.80
CA TYR A 160 -18.32 21.76 17.62
C TYR A 160 -19.18 21.81 18.90
N ALA A 161 -19.35 20.69 19.57
CA ALA A 161 -20.09 20.65 20.84
C ALA A 161 -19.43 21.54 21.90
N LYS A 162 -18.09 21.66 21.85
CA LYS A 162 -17.35 22.48 22.82
C LYS A 162 -17.38 23.98 22.47
N PHE A 163 -17.28 24.35 21.21
CA PHE A 163 -17.09 25.74 20.79
C PHE A 163 -18.32 26.37 20.09
N GLY A 164 -19.31 25.57 19.74
CA GLY A 164 -20.55 26.04 19.11
C GLY A 164 -20.30 26.75 17.78
N SER A 165 -21.10 27.77 17.48
CA SER A 165 -20.96 28.55 16.26
C SER A 165 -19.88 29.64 16.36
N SER A 166 -19.08 29.65 17.44
CA SER A 166 -18.05 30.69 17.62
C SER A 166 -16.84 30.51 16.72
N ARG A 167 -16.75 29.36 16.04
CA ARG A 167 -15.65 29.05 15.13
C ARG A 167 -16.19 28.68 13.76
N SER A 168 -15.34 28.83 12.73
CA SER A 168 -15.72 28.52 11.35
C SER A 168 -15.69 27.02 11.03
N ASP A 169 -16.36 26.61 9.97
CA ASP A 169 -16.28 25.27 9.41
C ASP A 169 -14.84 24.85 9.17
N GLU A 170 -14.04 25.79 8.61
CA GLU A 170 -12.62 25.53 8.35
C GLU A 170 -11.83 25.24 9.63
N PHE A 171 -12.11 25.96 10.71
CA PHE A 171 -11.47 25.71 12.00
C PHE A 171 -11.72 24.28 12.44
N TYR A 172 -13.00 23.84 12.44
CA TYR A 172 -13.34 22.50 12.89
C TYR A 172 -12.69 21.42 12.01
N TYR A 173 -12.69 21.62 10.71
CA TYR A 173 -12.07 20.69 9.79
C TYR A 173 -10.56 20.56 10.05
N GLN A 174 -9.86 21.68 10.16
CA GLN A 174 -8.40 21.63 10.30
C GLN A 174 -7.99 21.10 11.68
N GLU A 175 -8.73 21.43 12.73
CA GLU A 175 -8.40 20.90 14.05
C GLU A 175 -8.69 19.40 14.15
N ALA A 176 -9.82 18.94 13.61
CA ALA A 176 -10.12 17.51 13.56
C ALA A 176 -9.07 16.77 12.73
N ARG A 177 -8.71 17.32 11.55
CA ARG A 177 -7.67 16.75 10.69
C ARG A 177 -6.34 16.64 11.44
N ARG A 178 -5.95 17.70 12.16
CA ARG A 178 -4.71 17.71 12.93
C ARG A 178 -4.68 16.62 13.99
N ILE A 179 -5.80 16.43 14.69
CA ILE A 179 -5.92 15.40 15.74
C ILE A 179 -5.82 14.00 15.12
N VAL A 180 -6.58 13.73 14.05
CA VAL A 180 -6.59 12.42 13.39
C VAL A 180 -5.20 12.09 12.82
N ILE A 181 -4.53 13.08 12.22
CA ILE A 181 -3.15 12.88 11.75
C ILE A 181 -2.23 12.49 12.91
N ALA A 182 -2.37 13.16 14.05
CA ALA A 182 -1.56 12.85 15.23
C ALA A 182 -1.84 11.43 15.75
N GLU A 183 -3.11 10.98 15.68
CA GLU A 183 -3.46 9.60 16.04
C GLU A 183 -2.77 8.59 15.11
N ILE A 184 -2.82 8.83 13.80
CA ILE A 184 -2.15 7.94 12.82
C ILE A 184 -0.64 7.91 13.09
N GLN A 185 -0.05 9.08 13.33
CA GLN A 185 1.38 9.17 13.65
C GLN A 185 1.71 8.42 14.93
N HIS A 186 0.87 8.56 15.96
CA HIS A 186 1.06 7.86 17.23
C HIS A 186 1.03 6.34 17.02
N ILE A 187 0.00 5.84 16.35
CA ILE A 187 -0.13 4.41 16.04
C ILE A 187 1.09 3.91 15.27
N THR A 188 1.51 4.68 14.25
CA THR A 188 2.65 4.30 13.43
C THR A 188 3.92 4.14 14.27
N TYR A 189 4.23 5.14 15.09
CA TYR A 189 5.50 5.16 15.82
C TYR A 189 5.48 4.36 17.11
N ARG A 190 4.32 4.24 17.77
CA ARG A 190 4.25 3.58 19.06
C ARG A 190 3.80 2.12 19.00
N GLU A 191 3.07 1.76 17.93
CA GLU A 191 2.52 0.42 17.83
C GLU A 191 3.06 -0.34 16.64
N TYR A 192 3.00 0.24 15.44
CA TYR A 192 3.34 -0.45 14.20
C TYR A 192 4.85 -0.65 14.03
N LEU A 193 5.62 0.43 14.06
CA LEU A 193 7.06 0.35 13.81
C LEU A 193 7.81 -0.53 14.81
N PRO A 194 7.49 -0.53 16.11
CA PRO A 194 8.15 -1.46 17.02
C PRO A 194 7.95 -2.94 16.68
N VAL A 195 6.78 -3.28 16.14
CA VAL A 195 6.49 -4.66 15.72
C VAL A 195 7.29 -5.03 14.46
N ILE A 196 7.34 -4.11 13.49
CA ILE A 196 7.97 -4.39 12.19
C ILE A 196 9.51 -4.36 12.30
N LEU A 197 10.04 -3.39 13.03
CA LEU A 197 11.50 -3.17 13.10
C LEU A 197 12.13 -3.78 14.36
N GLY A 198 11.32 -4.22 15.28
CA GLY A 198 11.77 -4.64 16.60
C GLY A 198 11.98 -3.43 17.52
N PRO A 199 11.93 -3.64 18.83
CA PRO A 199 12.02 -2.55 19.83
C PRO A 199 13.37 -1.82 19.78
N GLU A 200 14.42 -2.49 19.51
CA GLU A 200 15.77 -1.88 19.38
C GLU A 200 15.88 -0.96 18.17
N UNK A 201 15.42 -1.28 17.24
CA UNK A 201 15.45 -0.50 16.05
C UNK A 201 14.61 0.71 16.17
N UNK A 202 13.64 0.53 16.79
CA UNK A 202 12.77 1.61 17.03
C UNK A 202 13.40 2.61 17.94
N UNK A 203 14.12 2.16 18.66
CA UNK A 203 14.85 3.00 19.56
C UNK A 203 15.93 3.75 18.86
N UNK A 204 16.46 3.13 18.17
CA UNK A 204 17.54 3.69 17.45
C UNK A 204 17.11 4.67 16.42
N UNK A 205 16.25 4.39 15.97
CA UNK A 205 15.75 5.22 14.97
C UNK A 205 15.20 6.46 15.50
N UNK A 206 15.16 6.35 16.66
CA UNK A 206 14.68 7.46 17.21
C UNK A 206 13.27 7.64 17.04
N UNK A 207 13.09 6.84 16.80
CA UNK A 207 11.77 6.77 16.59
C UNK A 207 11.01 6.91 17.82
N UNK A 208 11.53 6.69 18.42
CA UNK A 208 11.01 6.80 19.62
C UNK A 208 11.21 8.11 20.15
N UNK A 209 11.62 8.55 19.45
CA UNK A 209 11.96 9.69 19.80
C UNK A 209 11.30 10.30 20.59
N UNK A 210 11.65 10.03 21.34
CA UNK A 210 11.24 10.46 21.91
C UNK A 210 10.35 11.41 21.65
N UNK A 211 9.94 11.53 21.84
CA UNK A 211 9.31 12.18 21.82
C UNK A 211 9.21 13.14 21.24
N UNK A 212 9.72 13.20 20.63
CA UNK A 212 9.71 13.98 20.22
C UNK A 212 9.05 14.27 19.65
N UNK A 213 8.28 14.05 20.05
CA UNK A 213 7.59 14.19 19.51
C UNK A 213 7.21 14.87 18.44
N UNK A 214 7.08 15.75 18.65
CA UNK A 214 6.65 16.41 17.79
C UNK A 214 7.51 16.85 16.83
N UNK A 215 8.18 16.80 17.24
CA UNK A 215 9.03 17.19 16.44
C UNK A 215 9.43 16.25 15.60
N UNK A 216 8.96 15.53 16.09
CA UNK A 216 9.29 14.54 15.44
C UNK A 216 8.86 14.46 14.11
N UNK A 217 8.11 14.99 14.12
CA UNK A 217 7.57 14.98 12.91
C UNK A 217 8.50 15.40 11.91
N UNK A 218 8.97 16.12 12.24
CA UNK A 218 9.78 16.66 11.31
C UNK A 218 11.04 15.98 11.20
N UNK A 219 11.31 15.79 12.11
CA UNK A 219 12.49 15.23 12.09
C UNK A 219 12.47 13.86 11.73
N UNK A 220 11.61 13.59 12.02
CA UNK A 220 11.46 12.33 11.73
C UNK A 220 11.28 12.09 10.36
N UNK A 221 11.06 12.98 10.03
CA UNK A 221 10.85 12.92 8.74
C UNK A 221 12.00 12.42 8.01
N UNK A 222 12.79 12.80 8.33
CA UNK A 222 13.86 12.38 7.66
C UNK A 222 14.15 10.96 7.89
N UNK A 223 14.07 10.81 8.85
CA UNK A 223 14.32 9.58 9.16
C UNK A 223 13.24 8.72 8.94
N UNK A 224 12.57 9.32 9.07
CA UNK A 224 11.45 8.65 8.88
C UNK A 224 11.19 8.45 7.47
N UNK A 225 11.67 9.22 7.00
CA UNK A 225 11.48 9.10 5.70
C UNK A 225 11.76 7.77 5.20
N UNK A 226 12.56 7.45 5.61
CA UNK A 226 12.87 6.23 5.26
C UNK A 226 11.95 5.26 5.84
N UNK A 227 11.77 5.57 6.76
CA UNK A 227 10.93 4.80 7.44
C UNK A 227 9.56 5.04 7.07
N UNK A 228 9.53 6.06 6.89
CA UNK A 228 8.29 6.41 6.56
C UNK A 228 7.91 5.88 5.24
N UNK A 229 8.74 5.99 4.68
CA UNK A 229 8.52 5.47 3.48
C UNK A 229 8.18 4.07 3.57
N UNK A 230 8.73 3.74 4.31
CA UNK A 230 8.46 2.49 4.56
C UNK A 230 7.20 2.35 5.24
N UNK A 231 7.17 3.11 5.84
CA UNK A 231 6.02 3.14 6.58
C UNK A 231 4.85 3.52 5.81
N UNK A 232 5.16 4.29 5.22
CA UNK A 232 4.17 4.69 4.44
C UNK A 232 3.85 3.67 3.45
N UNK A 233 4.76 3.28 3.18
CA UNK A 233 4.61 2.27 2.40
C UNK A 233 4.03 1.17 3.10
N UNK A 234 4.42 1.29 4.06
CA UNK A 234 3.95 0.35 4.87
C UNK A 234 2.56 0.57 5.23
N UNK A 235 2.49 1.53 5.30
CA UNK A 235 1.20 1.83 5.60
C UNK A 235 0.33 1.56 4.47
N UNK A 236 0.87 1.84 3.69
CA UNK A 236 0.25 1.55 2.61
C UNK A 236 0.37 0.13 2.31
N UNK A 237 1.29 -0.12 2.53
CA UNK A 237 1.53 -1.39 2.38
C UNK A 237 0.90 -2.17 3.42
N UNK A 238 0.98 -1.60 4.30
CA UNK A 238 0.36 -2.18 5.34
C UNK A 238 -1.06 -2.31 5.10
N UNK A 239 -1.24 -1.50 4.63
CA UNK A 239 -2.51 -1.55 4.32
C UNK A 239 -2.71 -2.57 3.30
N UNK A 240 -1.86 -2.50 2.70
CA UNK A 240 -1.90 -3.39 1.74
C UNK A 240 -1.57 -4.74 2.23
N UNK A 241 -0.82 -4.63 2.86
CA UNK A 241 -0.42 -5.79 3.35
C UNK A 241 -1.33 -6.29 4.38
N UNK A 242 -1.67 -5.54 4.88
CA UNK A 242 -2.62 -5.83 5.79
C UNK A 242 -3.80 -6.29 5.11
N UNK A 243 -3.73 -5.75 4.30
CA UNK A 243 -4.76 -6.10 3.58
C UNK A 243 -4.60 -7.47 3.06
N UNK A 244 -3.63 -7.52 2.79
CA UNK A 244 -3.42 -8.73 2.29
C UNK A 244 -3.53 -9.80 3.32
N UNK A 245 -3.12 -9.45 4.14
CA UNK A 245 -3.16 -10.33 5.17
C UNK A 245 -4.48 -10.39 5.76
N UNK A 246 -4.81 -9.52 5.70
CA UNK A 246 -6.03 -9.42 6.26
C UNK A 246 -7.07 -10.02 5.43
N UNK A 247 -6.70 -9.99 4.52
CA UNK A 247 -7.57 -10.52 3.69
C UNK A 247 -7.82 -11.93 3.94
N UNK A 248 -6.98 -12.31 4.17
CA UNK A 248 -7.13 -13.59 4.46
C UNK A 248 -7.92 -13.79 5.67
N UNK A 249 -7.66 -13.08 6.24
CA UNK A 249 -8.31 -13.08 7.44
C UNK A 249 -9.73 -12.67 7.33
N UNK A 250 -9.77 -11.98 6.64
CA UNK A 250 -11.03 -11.56 6.56
C UNK A 250 -11.90 -12.59 6.04
N UNK A 251 -11.34 -13.16 5.51
CA UNK A 251 -12.07 -14.13 5.04
C UNK A 251 -12.51 -15.08 6.08
N UNK A 252 -11.82 -15.07 6.74
CA UNK A 252 -12.12 -15.91 7.75
C UNK A 252 -13.17 -15.40 8.61
N UNK A 253 -13.03 -14.45 8.70
CA UNK A 253 -13.91 -13.89 9.57
C UNK A 253 -15.23 -13.80 9.01
N UNK A 254 -15.09 -13.70 8.09
CA UNK A 254 -16.28 -13.62 7.57
C UNK A 254 -16.91 -14.92 7.43
N UNK A 255 -16.25 -15.51 7.64
CA UNK A 255 -16.69 -16.71 7.50
C UNK A 255 -17.89 -17.07 8.18
N UNK A 256 -17.85 -16.63 8.97
CA UNK A 256 -18.95 -16.96 9.66
C UNK A 256 -20.12 -16.55 8.94
N UNK A 257 -19.91 -15.79 8.45
CA UNK A 257 -21.11 -15.42 7.97
C UNK A 257 -21.16 -15.87 6.58
N UNK A 258 -21.43 -16.49 6.48
CA UNK A 258 -21.85 -16.85 5.33
C UNK A 258 -20.81 -16.78 4.41
N UNK A 259 -20.33 -17.59 4.73
CA UNK A 259 -19.62 -17.58 4.02
C UNK A 259 -19.13 -17.38 2.73
N UNK A 260 -19.35 -16.53 2.47
CA UNK A 260 -18.77 -16.25 1.30
C UNK A 260 -17.42 -15.99 1.64
N UNK A 261 -16.87 -16.79 1.78
CA UNK A 261 -15.62 -16.57 1.92
C UNK A 261 -15.29 -15.52 1.10
N UNK A 262 -14.99 -14.82 1.47
CA UNK A 262 -14.67 -13.92 0.86
C UNK A 262 -13.45 -14.10 0.54
N PHE A 263 -13.13 -14.83 -0.19
CA PHE A 263 -11.81 -14.94 -0.79
C PHE A 263 -11.43 -13.59 -1.39
N LEU A 264 -10.21 -13.19 -1.09
CA LEU A 264 -9.71 -11.90 -1.57
C LEU A 264 -9.74 -11.83 -3.11
N GLY A 265 -9.40 -12.92 -3.77
CA GLY A 265 -9.44 -12.99 -5.22
C GLY A 265 -10.82 -12.70 -5.83
N ASN A 266 -11.88 -12.93 -5.05
CA ASN A 266 -13.25 -12.64 -5.50
C ASN A 266 -13.76 -11.29 -4.97
N SER A 267 -12.90 -10.49 -4.38
CA SER A 267 -13.29 -9.24 -3.72
C SER A 267 -12.61 -8.01 -4.30
N PHE A 268 -11.67 -8.19 -5.21
CA PHE A 268 -11.00 -7.05 -5.82
C PHE A 268 -11.99 -6.23 -6.66
N LEU A 269 -11.99 -4.93 -6.40
CA LEU A 269 -12.76 -3.92 -7.13
C LEU A 269 -14.29 -4.09 -7.08
N THR A 270 -14.77 -5.04 -6.26
CA THR A 270 -16.22 -5.34 -6.15
C THR A 270 -16.81 -4.91 -4.80
N GLY A 271 -16.04 -4.25 -3.97
CA GLY A 271 -16.24 -4.22 -2.54
C GLY A 271 -17.37 -3.41 -1.97
N ALA A 272 -17.91 -2.44 -2.71
CA ALA A 272 -18.87 -1.51 -2.12
C ALA A 272 -20.10 -2.23 -1.56
N PHE A 273 -20.68 -3.17 -2.32
CA PHE A 273 -21.91 -3.84 -1.92
C PHE A 273 -21.79 -4.64 -0.62
N ARG A 274 -20.59 -5.10 -0.28
CA ARG A 274 -20.39 -5.86 0.98
C ARG A 274 -20.64 -4.98 2.20
N LEU A 275 -20.26 -3.70 2.12
CA LEU A 275 -20.42 -2.76 3.22
C LEU A 275 -21.90 -2.36 3.41
N LEU A 276 -22.76 -2.64 2.42
CA LEU A 276 -24.20 -2.42 2.56
C LEU A 276 -24.82 -3.36 3.58
N ASN A 277 -24.20 -4.50 3.86
CA ASN A 277 -24.62 -5.35 4.98
C ASN A 277 -24.24 -4.64 6.29
N PRO A 278 -25.20 -4.30 7.15
CA PRO A 278 -24.92 -3.50 8.34
C PRO A 278 -23.99 -4.16 9.36
N LYS A 279 -23.79 -5.48 9.26
CA LYS A 279 -22.89 -6.20 10.16
C LYS A 279 -21.48 -6.41 9.54
N PHE A 280 -21.28 -6.03 8.28
CA PHE A 280 -20.04 -6.37 7.59
C PHE A 280 -18.81 -5.69 8.24
N ILE A 281 -18.91 -4.40 8.51
CA ILE A 281 -17.76 -3.66 9.09
C ILE A 281 -17.35 -4.26 10.44
N ASP A 282 -18.35 -4.50 11.31
CA ASP A 282 -18.07 -5.05 12.63
C ASP A 282 -17.44 -6.44 12.54
N ASN A 283 -17.97 -7.28 11.65
CA ASN A 283 -17.45 -8.64 11.47
C ASN A 283 -16.05 -8.63 10.84
N ALA A 284 -15.81 -7.74 9.89
CA ALA A 284 -14.51 -7.61 9.24
C ALA A 284 -13.43 -7.19 10.26
N LEU A 285 -13.77 -6.21 11.11
CA LEU A 285 -12.84 -5.76 12.15
C LEU A 285 -12.54 -6.87 13.17
N ARG A 286 -13.59 -7.56 13.63
CA ARG A 286 -13.38 -8.69 14.55
C ARG A 286 -12.53 -9.79 13.90
N GLY A 287 -12.78 -10.07 12.64
CA GLY A 287 -11.99 -11.05 11.89
C GLY A 287 -10.51 -10.67 11.82
N GLN A 288 -10.23 -9.40 11.50
CA GLN A 288 -8.84 -8.91 11.46
C GLN A 288 -8.15 -9.02 12.82
N LEU A 289 -8.87 -8.67 13.91
CA LEU A 289 -8.29 -8.74 15.25
C LEU A 289 -8.05 -10.18 15.72
N LEU A 290 -8.83 -11.13 15.22
CA LEU A 290 -8.74 -12.53 15.64
C LEU A 290 -7.83 -13.38 14.75
N THR A 291 -7.40 -12.86 13.61
CA THR A 291 -6.58 -13.61 12.66
C THR A 291 -5.16 -13.06 12.67
N PRO A 292 -4.21 -13.77 13.27
CA PRO A 292 -2.83 -13.29 13.30
C PRO A 292 -2.21 -13.28 11.89
N ALA A 293 -1.22 -12.44 11.69
CA ALA A 293 -0.42 -12.47 10.48
C ALA A 293 0.35 -13.79 10.41
N GLN A 294 0.57 -14.28 9.21
CA GLN A 294 1.42 -15.45 8.99
C GLN A 294 2.89 -15.06 9.23
N SER A 295 3.72 -16.06 9.40
CA SER A 295 5.16 -15.87 9.50
C SER A 295 5.70 -15.23 8.21
N VAL A 296 6.81 -14.53 8.35
CA VAL A 296 7.52 -14.01 7.17
C VAL A 296 8.29 -15.19 6.55
N ASP A 297 7.92 -15.52 5.32
CA ASP A 297 8.55 -16.63 4.58
C ASP A 297 8.45 -16.35 3.08
N GLU A 298 8.81 -17.32 2.26
CA GLU A 298 8.77 -17.20 0.80
C GLU A 298 7.38 -17.45 0.19
N CYS A 299 6.39 -17.74 1.02
CA CYS A 299 5.05 -18.11 0.53
C CYS A 299 4.12 -16.91 0.51
N PHE A 300 3.35 -16.79 -0.55
CA PHE A 300 2.33 -15.76 -0.72
C PHE A 300 0.99 -16.42 -1.02
N ALA A 301 -0.08 -15.80 -0.56
CA ALA A 301 -1.42 -16.31 -0.82
C ALA A 301 -1.72 -16.32 -2.33
N PRO A 302 -2.33 -17.39 -2.84
CA PRO A 302 -2.71 -17.45 -4.27
C PRO A 302 -3.56 -16.26 -4.73
N ASP A 303 -4.30 -15.66 -3.81
CA ASP A 303 -5.12 -14.47 -4.11
C ASP A 303 -4.30 -13.32 -4.68
N VAL A 304 -3.01 -13.22 -4.36
CA VAL A 304 -2.16 -12.14 -4.84
C VAL A 304 -1.11 -12.60 -5.85
N THR A 305 -0.87 -13.92 -5.99
CA THR A 305 0.11 -14.44 -6.95
C THR A 305 -0.52 -14.97 -8.24
N SER A 306 -1.85 -15.12 -8.28
CA SER A 306 -2.51 -15.62 -9.49
C SER A 306 -3.94 -15.09 -9.67
N GLN A 307 -4.46 -14.34 -8.69
CA GLN A 307 -5.84 -13.88 -8.74
C GLN A 307 -5.98 -12.37 -8.54
N LEU A 308 -4.88 -11.64 -8.54
CA LEU A 308 -4.96 -10.17 -8.36
C LEU A 308 -5.79 -9.55 -9.49
N PHE A 309 -6.90 -8.91 -9.12
CA PHE A 309 -7.84 -8.26 -10.05
C PHE A 309 -8.43 -9.23 -11.09
N ARG A 310 -8.52 -10.52 -10.75
CA ARG A 310 -9.14 -11.51 -11.63
C ARG A 310 -10.60 -11.13 -11.89
N THR A 311 -11.04 -11.39 -13.13
CA THR A 311 -12.45 -11.26 -13.49
C THR A 311 -12.98 -12.63 -13.93
N THR A 312 -14.26 -12.71 -14.28
CA THR A 312 -14.85 -13.97 -14.79
C THR A 312 -14.25 -14.39 -16.13
N THR A 313 -13.68 -13.44 -16.87
CA THR A 313 -13.18 -13.69 -18.23
C THR A 313 -11.68 -13.46 -18.39
N ALA A 314 -10.99 -13.04 -17.32
CA ALA A 314 -9.57 -12.72 -17.41
C ALA A 314 -8.79 -13.31 -16.24
N LEU A 315 -7.58 -13.76 -16.53
CA LEU A 315 -6.63 -14.25 -15.52
C LEU A 315 -6.32 -13.14 -14.51
N GLY A 316 -6.03 -13.52 -13.28
CA GLY A 316 -5.52 -12.59 -12.28
C GLY A 316 -4.02 -12.40 -12.42
N ALA A 317 -3.53 -11.23 -12.04
CA ALA A 317 -2.11 -10.92 -12.10
C ALA A 317 -1.35 -11.50 -10.88
N ASP A 318 -0.03 -11.47 -10.96
CA ASP A 318 0.89 -11.85 -9.90
C ASP A 318 1.50 -10.58 -9.30
N LEU A 319 1.04 -10.22 -8.10
CA LEU A 319 1.49 -9.00 -7.42
C LEU A 319 2.98 -9.09 -7.06
N VAL A 320 3.46 -10.28 -6.69
CA VAL A 320 4.86 -10.45 -6.28
C VAL A 320 5.79 -10.21 -7.47
N ALA A 321 5.45 -10.82 -8.61
CA ALA A 321 6.21 -10.60 -9.85
C ALA A 321 6.19 -9.12 -10.26
N ILE A 322 5.02 -8.46 -10.13
CA ILE A 322 4.90 -7.01 -10.41
C ILE A 322 5.80 -6.21 -9.47
N ASN A 323 5.81 -6.55 -8.19
CA ASN A 323 6.63 -5.81 -7.20
C ASN A 323 8.12 -5.96 -7.48
N MET A 324 8.58 -7.18 -7.80
CA MET A 324 9.99 -7.41 -8.16
C MET A 324 10.38 -6.61 -9.39
N GLN A 325 9.55 -6.67 -10.45
CA GLN A 325 9.82 -5.93 -11.67
C GLN A 325 9.78 -4.41 -11.43
N ARG A 326 8.89 -3.96 -10.53
CA ARG A 326 8.82 -2.53 -10.15
C ARG A 326 10.06 -2.10 -9.39
N GLY A 327 10.62 -2.95 -8.53
CA GLY A 327 11.90 -2.69 -7.88
C GLY A 327 13.01 -2.45 -8.90
N ARG A 328 13.07 -3.29 -9.93
CA ARG A 328 14.02 -3.14 -11.04
C ARG A 328 13.77 -1.84 -11.82
N ASP A 329 12.51 -1.51 -12.11
CA ASP A 329 12.13 -0.25 -12.77
C ASP A 329 12.62 0.97 -11.98
N HIS A 330 12.51 0.91 -10.65
CA HIS A 330 12.89 2.03 -9.79
C HIS A 330 14.37 2.04 -9.43
N GLY A 331 15.14 1.06 -9.92
CA GLY A 331 16.57 1.02 -9.70
C GLY A 331 16.97 0.68 -8.27
N LEU A 332 16.15 -0.12 -7.58
CA LEU A 332 16.56 -0.63 -6.27
C LEU A 332 17.83 -1.48 -6.46
N PRO A 333 18.82 -1.33 -5.59
CA PRO A 333 20.04 -2.14 -5.71
C PRO A 333 19.73 -3.62 -5.37
N PRO A 334 20.51 -4.55 -5.92
CA PRO A 334 20.39 -5.95 -5.51
C PRO A 334 20.59 -6.12 -3.99
N TYR A 335 20.04 -7.20 -3.44
CA TYR A 335 20.02 -7.48 -2.00
C TYR A 335 21.40 -7.34 -1.36
N VAL A 336 22.44 -7.97 -1.96
CA VAL A 336 23.79 -7.93 -1.35
C VAL A 336 24.35 -6.51 -1.33
N ARG A 337 24.06 -5.71 -2.36
CA ARG A 337 24.52 -4.32 -2.40
C ARG A 337 23.75 -3.46 -1.39
N ALA A 338 22.44 -3.66 -1.28
CA ALA A 338 21.62 -2.94 -0.30
C ALA A 338 22.09 -3.26 1.12
N ARG A 339 22.36 -4.55 1.40
CA ARG A 339 22.90 -4.99 2.70
C ARG A 339 24.24 -4.35 2.99
N GLN A 340 25.13 -4.29 2.02
CA GLN A 340 26.45 -3.67 2.18
C GLN A 340 26.30 -2.17 2.52
N ILE A 341 25.47 -1.45 1.76
CA ILE A 341 25.21 -0.02 2.00
C ILE A 341 24.65 0.19 3.41
N ALA A 342 23.74 -0.67 3.84
CA ALA A 342 23.16 -0.57 5.18
C ALA A 342 24.24 -0.76 6.26
N LEU A 343 25.11 -1.73 6.09
CA LEU A 343 26.21 -1.99 7.03
C LEU A 343 27.20 -0.82 7.06
N GLU A 344 27.59 -0.31 5.89
CA GLU A 344 28.52 0.81 5.78
C GLU A 344 28.00 2.07 6.48
N ASN A 345 26.67 2.28 6.45
CA ASN A 345 26.04 3.48 6.98
C ASN A 345 25.47 3.30 8.40
N SER A 346 25.52 2.09 8.95
CA SER A 346 24.87 1.81 10.24
C SER A 346 25.65 2.35 11.44
N GLY A 347 26.95 2.51 11.31
CA GLY A 347 27.81 2.82 12.44
C GLY A 347 27.98 1.66 13.41
N LEU A 348 27.47 0.48 13.06
CA LEU A 348 27.56 -0.71 13.92
C LEU A 348 28.92 -1.41 13.75
N LYS A 349 29.33 -2.09 14.80
CA LYS A 349 30.54 -2.93 14.76
C LYS A 349 30.21 -4.30 14.20
N PRO A 350 31.12 -5.01 13.56
CA PRO A 350 32.53 -4.65 13.36
C PRO A 350 32.73 -3.59 12.28
N TYR A 351 33.79 -2.81 12.43
CA TYR A 351 34.20 -1.86 11.41
C TYR A 351 35.65 -2.16 11.03
N PRO A 352 35.96 -2.36 9.75
CA PRO A 352 35.07 -2.28 8.61
C PRO A 352 33.99 -3.39 8.60
N PRO A 353 32.86 -3.16 7.93
CA PRO A 353 31.82 -4.20 7.85
C PRO A 353 32.35 -5.44 7.13
N PRO A 354 31.77 -6.61 7.40
CA PRO A 354 32.19 -7.81 6.68
C PRO A 354 32.00 -7.63 5.17
N PRO A 355 32.83 -8.30 4.36
CA PRO A 355 32.68 -8.20 2.93
C PRO A 355 31.29 -8.69 2.48
N PRO A 356 30.79 -8.18 1.36
CA PRO A 356 29.52 -8.65 0.85
C PRO A 356 29.60 -10.13 0.45
N PRO A 357 28.51 -10.86 0.53
CA PRO A 357 28.49 -12.23 0.01
C PRO A 357 28.93 -12.26 -1.47
N MET A 358 29.85 -13.13 -1.78
CA MET A 358 30.37 -13.31 -3.14
C MET A 358 29.80 -14.57 -3.78
N THR A 359 29.30 -15.49 -2.96
CA THR A 359 28.66 -16.73 -3.41
C THR A 359 27.38 -16.96 -2.61
N PHE A 360 26.53 -17.82 -3.11
CA PHE A 360 25.29 -18.17 -2.37
C PHE A 360 25.61 -18.79 -1.01
N ASP A 361 26.74 -19.52 -0.89
CA ASP A 361 27.07 -20.16 0.37
C ASP A 361 27.47 -19.14 1.46
N ASP A 362 27.89 -17.95 1.06
CA ASP A 362 28.21 -16.88 2.00
C ASP A 362 26.95 -16.31 2.66
N LEU A 363 25.77 -16.70 2.21
CA LEU A 363 24.49 -16.31 2.84
C LEU A 363 24.18 -17.18 4.08
N ALA A 364 24.88 -18.30 4.27
CA ALA A 364 24.56 -19.27 5.34
C ALA A 364 24.47 -18.65 6.76
N PRO A 365 25.26 -17.63 7.14
CA PRO A 365 25.09 -17.04 8.46
C PRO A 365 23.75 -16.33 8.70
N THR A 366 23.00 -16.01 7.64
CA THR A 366 21.76 -15.23 7.75
C THR A 366 20.56 -15.87 7.06
N HIS A 367 20.77 -16.93 6.28
CA HIS A 367 19.70 -17.61 5.54
C HIS A 367 19.77 -19.11 5.78
N SER A 368 18.62 -19.75 5.84
CA SER A 368 18.57 -21.22 5.96
C SER A 368 19.10 -21.87 4.68
N LEU A 369 19.56 -23.12 4.79
CA LEU A 369 20.02 -23.86 3.63
C LEU A 369 18.91 -24.04 2.59
N GLU A 370 17.67 -24.16 3.02
CA GLU A 370 16.51 -24.30 2.14
C GLU A 370 16.32 -23.02 1.31
N VAL A 371 16.37 -21.86 1.95
CA VAL A 371 16.27 -20.58 1.26
C VAL A 371 17.42 -20.40 0.26
N ILE A 372 18.65 -20.74 0.67
CA ILE A 372 19.82 -20.66 -0.22
C ILE A 372 19.62 -21.55 -1.45
N LYS A 373 19.11 -22.77 -1.25
CA LYS A 373 18.82 -23.69 -2.36
C LYS A 373 17.78 -23.10 -3.32
N SER A 374 16.72 -22.50 -2.78
CA SER A 374 15.68 -21.84 -3.59
C SER A 374 16.25 -20.69 -4.40
N LEU A 375 17.09 -19.84 -3.76
CA LEU A 375 17.75 -18.74 -4.44
C LEU A 375 18.65 -19.22 -5.59
N LYS A 376 19.43 -20.28 -5.36
CA LYS A 376 20.28 -20.90 -6.40
C LYS A 376 19.48 -21.41 -7.58
N ALA A 377 18.25 -21.80 -7.37
CA ALA A 377 17.41 -22.35 -8.44
C ALA A 377 16.88 -21.25 -9.39
N VAL A 378 16.79 -20.01 -8.91
CA VAL A 378 16.16 -18.92 -9.70
C VAL A 378 17.14 -17.79 -10.10
N TYR A 379 18.26 -17.64 -9.38
CA TYR A 379 19.25 -16.59 -9.70
C TYR A 379 20.56 -17.22 -10.15
N LYS A 380 21.21 -16.57 -11.14
CA LYS A 380 22.50 -17.04 -11.66
C LYS A 380 23.64 -16.76 -10.69
N SER A 381 23.58 -15.66 -10.01
CA SER A 381 24.60 -15.27 -9.04
C SER A 381 23.96 -14.62 -7.83
N VAL A 382 24.72 -14.58 -6.72
CA VAL A 382 24.24 -13.92 -5.49
C VAL A 382 24.02 -12.43 -5.70
N GLU A 383 24.76 -11.85 -6.64
CA GLU A 383 24.66 -10.41 -6.97
C GLU A 383 23.36 -10.06 -7.71
N ASP A 384 22.68 -11.07 -8.25
CA ASP A 384 21.44 -10.85 -9.00
C ASP A 384 20.19 -10.86 -8.13
N ILE A 385 20.32 -11.24 -6.84
CA ILE A 385 19.16 -11.38 -5.95
C ILE A 385 18.47 -10.01 -5.79
N ASP A 386 17.20 -9.96 -6.11
CA ASP A 386 16.39 -8.74 -5.93
C ASP A 386 16.24 -8.39 -4.44
N LEU A 387 16.04 -7.07 -4.16
CA LEU A 387 15.83 -6.57 -2.80
C LEU A 387 14.36 -6.74 -2.41
#